data_8a191361cb5ff9699682edfdb2a2aee0
#
_entry.id   8a191361cb5ff9699682edfdb2a2aee0
#
_cell.length_a   1.000
_cell.length_b   1.000
_cell.length_c   1.000
_cell.angle_alpha   90.00
_cell.angle_beta   90.00
_cell.angle_gamma   90.00
#
_symmetry.space_group_name_H-M   'P 1'
#
loop_
_entity.id
_entity.type
_entity.pdbx_description
1 polymer ?
#
loop_
_entity_poly.entity_id
_entity_poly.type
_entity_poly.pdbx_seq_one_letter_code
_entity_poly.pdbx_strand_id
1 'polypeptide(L)'
;MEWKNASNNKKITALFLTFTFISSIGYVGIGYVVASQGISANPGCGMWESNTPDNWTTDDDWESFEPWNDSTERIEIRKNFDVSNYQYQYENVSFEPRGESGITLRGWYIEVDPNAPVVIQTHGMPQNGKCKPEMLLMQGYLAEAGINSLSFDLRNYGNSDVDSDYISIGQKEYKDLLGAYDWLISEKQYSPGEVGMTAISLGGGAAIAFADEPGIGALWLDSAVLDFPLVIKNELERLGFPSFFAGPGVRVGGWLAGVSLTERSPLEAAENAGDRPVFLTHGKEDPRVSIQHSQTFEERMISNDANVTTWYVEQRGH
;
A
#
# COMPACT_ATOMS: atom_id res chain seq x y z
N MET A 1 32.71 -14.12 -44.37
CA MET A 1 33.99 -13.65 -44.98
C MET A 1 34.19 -12.11 -44.90
N GLU A 2 33.13 -11.32 -44.71
CA GLU A 2 33.21 -9.84 -44.71
C GLU A 2 33.75 -9.18 -43.42
N TRP A 3 33.62 -9.82 -42.28
CA TRP A 3 34.07 -9.27 -40.98
C TRP A 3 35.59 -9.04 -40.91
N LYS A 4 36.40 -9.93 -41.52
CA LYS A 4 37.88 -9.79 -41.50
C LYS A 4 38.37 -8.57 -42.21
N ASN A 5 37.65 -8.09 -43.21
CA ASN A 5 38.05 -6.95 -44.07
C ASN A 5 37.43 -5.59 -43.64
N ALA A 6 36.61 -5.58 -42.57
CA ALA A 6 36.02 -4.36 -42.06
C ALA A 6 37.11 -3.46 -41.42
N SER A 7 37.00 -2.13 -41.63
CA SER A 7 37.88 -1.17 -40.94
C SER A 7 37.74 -1.27 -39.40
N ASN A 8 38.79 -0.93 -38.67
CA ASN A 8 38.78 -0.96 -37.22
C ASN A 8 37.62 -0.16 -36.63
N ASN A 9 37.25 0.98 -37.20
CA ASN A 9 36.11 1.77 -36.75
C ASN A 9 34.79 1.01 -36.88
N LYS A 10 34.56 0.29 -37.99
CA LYS A 10 33.34 -0.53 -38.17
C LYS A 10 33.27 -1.69 -37.17
N LYS A 11 34.40 -2.32 -36.84
CA LYS A 11 34.46 -3.38 -35.82
C LYS A 11 34.17 -2.84 -34.43
N ILE A 12 34.74 -1.70 -34.06
CA ILE A 12 34.49 -1.03 -32.77
C ILE A 12 33.01 -0.64 -32.67
N THR A 13 32.45 -0.02 -33.71
CA THR A 13 31.01 0.33 -33.74
C THR A 13 30.12 -0.88 -33.59
N ALA A 14 30.40 -1.98 -34.30
CA ALA A 14 29.60 -3.22 -34.19
C ALA A 14 29.73 -3.84 -32.81
N LEU A 15 30.90 -3.89 -32.20
CA LEU A 15 31.10 -4.37 -30.83
C LEU A 15 30.34 -3.51 -29.81
N PHE A 16 30.40 -2.20 -29.96
CA PHE A 16 29.66 -1.26 -29.10
C PHE A 16 28.13 -1.50 -29.19
N LEU A 17 27.60 -1.58 -30.43
CA LEU A 17 26.17 -1.86 -30.66
C LEU A 17 25.75 -3.21 -30.10
N THR A 18 26.57 -4.26 -30.27
CA THR A 18 26.31 -5.57 -29.73
C THR A 18 26.33 -5.55 -28.19
N PHE A 19 27.30 -4.88 -27.57
CA PHE A 19 27.39 -4.73 -26.13
C PHE A 19 26.17 -3.98 -25.58
N THR A 20 25.81 -2.84 -26.21
CA THR A 20 24.63 -2.06 -25.83
C THR A 20 23.35 -2.89 -25.92
N PHE A 21 23.18 -3.67 -27.00
CA PHE A 21 22.02 -4.53 -27.20
C PHE A 21 21.92 -5.62 -26.12
N ILE A 22 23.01 -6.34 -25.83
CA ILE A 22 23.06 -7.36 -24.78
C ILE A 22 22.77 -6.74 -23.41
N SER A 23 23.39 -5.59 -23.12
CA SER A 23 23.16 -4.87 -21.86
C SER A 23 21.70 -4.42 -21.71
N SER A 24 21.06 -3.99 -22.80
CA SER A 24 19.66 -3.60 -22.81
C SER A 24 18.73 -4.80 -22.54
N ILE A 25 19.01 -5.97 -23.14
CA ILE A 25 18.27 -7.21 -22.87
C ILE A 25 18.44 -7.61 -21.41
N GLY A 26 19.69 -7.56 -20.89
CA GLY A 26 19.97 -7.85 -19.50
C GLY A 26 19.22 -6.90 -18.54
N TYR A 27 19.21 -5.60 -18.84
CA TYR A 27 18.50 -4.59 -18.06
C TYR A 27 16.99 -4.88 -18.00
N VAL A 28 16.35 -5.15 -19.14
CA VAL A 28 14.92 -5.45 -19.22
C VAL A 28 14.60 -6.78 -18.52
N GLY A 29 15.43 -7.82 -18.73
CA GLY A 29 15.25 -9.12 -18.11
C GLY A 29 15.33 -9.07 -16.57
N ILE A 30 16.33 -8.40 -16.03
CA ILE A 30 16.46 -8.19 -14.59
C ILE A 30 15.28 -7.35 -14.07
N GLY A 31 14.96 -6.25 -14.77
CA GLY A 31 13.84 -5.40 -14.41
C GLY A 31 12.52 -6.17 -14.35
N TYR A 32 12.28 -7.06 -15.30
CA TYR A 32 11.09 -7.91 -15.32
C TYR A 32 11.04 -8.85 -14.10
N VAL A 33 12.14 -9.54 -13.80
CA VAL A 33 12.19 -10.42 -12.62
C VAL A 33 11.95 -9.66 -11.33
N VAL A 34 12.60 -8.51 -11.13
CA VAL A 34 12.41 -7.69 -9.93
C VAL A 34 10.98 -7.18 -9.84
N ALA A 35 10.45 -6.63 -10.94
CA ALA A 35 9.10 -6.09 -10.98
C ALA A 35 8.04 -7.17 -10.74
N SER A 36 8.11 -8.29 -11.46
CA SER A 36 7.12 -9.37 -11.34
C SER A 36 7.06 -9.97 -9.94
N GLN A 37 8.15 -9.97 -9.19
CA GLN A 37 8.14 -10.40 -7.78
C GLN A 37 7.58 -9.33 -6.85
N GLY A 38 7.74 -8.05 -7.19
CA GLY A 38 7.38 -6.93 -6.32
C GLY A 38 5.95 -6.39 -6.51
N ILE A 39 5.41 -6.48 -7.73
CA ILE A 39 4.14 -5.82 -8.06
C ILE A 39 3.09 -6.71 -8.76
N SER A 40 3.29 -8.03 -8.82
CA SER A 40 2.23 -8.91 -9.35
C SER A 40 0.97 -8.79 -8.49
N ALA A 41 -0.17 -8.60 -9.15
CA ALA A 41 -1.46 -8.64 -8.50
C ALA A 41 -1.75 -10.06 -7.99
N ASN A 42 -2.36 -10.15 -6.82
CA ASN A 42 -2.88 -11.39 -6.27
C ASN A 42 -4.29 -11.11 -5.72
N PRO A 43 -5.33 -11.28 -6.53
CA PRO A 43 -6.69 -10.92 -6.15
C PRO A 43 -7.27 -11.77 -5.01
N GLY A 44 -6.68 -12.94 -4.72
CA GLY A 44 -7.17 -13.80 -3.64
C GLY A 44 -6.90 -13.22 -2.25
N CYS A 45 -7.85 -13.34 -1.32
CA CYS A 45 -7.71 -12.93 0.08
C CYS A 45 -7.11 -14.02 0.98
N GLY A 46 -6.74 -15.16 0.42
CA GLY A 46 -6.14 -16.26 1.16
C GLY A 46 -7.04 -16.75 2.31
N MET A 47 -6.46 -17.02 3.46
CA MET A 47 -7.14 -17.55 4.66
C MET A 47 -8.21 -16.61 5.24
N TRP A 48 -8.17 -15.34 4.91
CA TRP A 48 -9.09 -14.32 5.44
C TRP A 48 -10.39 -14.19 4.67
N GLU A 49 -10.53 -14.88 3.53
CA GLU A 49 -11.62 -14.68 2.58
C GLU A 49 -13.01 -14.92 3.19
N SER A 50 -13.12 -15.80 4.20
CA SER A 50 -14.37 -16.11 4.89
C SER A 50 -14.72 -15.14 6.01
N ASN A 51 -13.80 -14.29 6.44
CA ASN A 51 -14.01 -13.36 7.53
C ASN A 51 -14.81 -12.13 7.07
N THR A 52 -15.81 -11.76 7.89
CA THR A 52 -16.66 -10.58 7.71
C THR A 52 -16.73 -9.77 9.01
N PRO A 53 -17.11 -8.48 8.99
CA PRO A 53 -17.13 -7.67 10.21
C PRO A 53 -17.99 -8.20 11.34
N ASP A 54 -19.05 -8.95 11.05
CA ASP A 54 -19.95 -9.55 12.03
C ASP A 54 -19.61 -11.01 12.36
N ASN A 55 -18.63 -11.60 11.65
CA ASN A 55 -18.22 -12.99 11.86
C ASN A 55 -16.78 -13.21 11.41
N TRP A 56 -15.82 -12.97 12.29
CA TRP A 56 -14.41 -13.20 12.02
C TRP A 56 -13.70 -13.84 13.22
N THR A 57 -12.60 -14.50 12.92
CA THR A 57 -11.79 -15.21 13.91
C THR A 57 -10.33 -14.89 13.71
N THR A 58 -9.54 -15.11 14.75
CA THR A 58 -8.07 -15.04 14.71
C THR A 58 -7.47 -16.44 14.59
N ASP A 59 -8.12 -17.33 13.83
CA ASP A 59 -7.86 -18.77 13.80
C ASP A 59 -6.39 -19.17 13.67
N ASP A 60 -6.15 -20.44 14.00
CA ASP A 60 -4.86 -21.16 14.14
C ASP A 60 -3.88 -21.01 12.96
N ASP A 61 -4.35 -20.54 11.81
CA ASP A 61 -3.54 -20.27 10.62
C ASP A 61 -2.53 -19.14 10.81
N TRP A 62 -2.66 -18.33 11.86
CA TRP A 62 -1.62 -17.38 12.27
C TRP A 62 -0.30 -18.08 12.66
N GLU A 63 -0.33 -19.35 13.02
CA GLU A 63 0.87 -20.15 13.29
C GLU A 63 1.65 -20.48 12.01
N SER A 64 0.94 -20.60 10.88
CA SER A 64 1.56 -20.85 9.57
C SER A 64 2.11 -19.58 8.91
N PHE A 65 1.88 -18.42 9.49
CA PHE A 65 2.34 -17.11 9.00
C PHE A 65 3.81 -16.85 9.41
N GLU A 66 4.64 -17.88 9.29
CA GLU A 66 6.07 -17.70 9.23
C GLU A 66 6.39 -16.93 7.93
N PRO A 67 6.97 -15.72 8.08
CA PRO A 67 8.39 -15.62 8.36
C PRO A 67 8.78 -14.67 9.52
N TRP A 68 7.86 -14.32 10.38
CA TRP A 68 8.08 -13.20 11.28
C TRP A 68 8.55 -13.55 12.69
N ASN A 69 9.03 -14.78 12.96
CA ASN A 69 9.51 -15.21 14.27
C ASN A 69 8.70 -14.58 15.42
N ASP A 70 7.38 -14.74 15.33
CA ASP A 70 6.53 -14.21 16.39
C ASP A 70 6.89 -14.90 17.71
N SER A 71 7.04 -14.13 18.77
CA SER A 71 7.31 -14.73 20.06
C SER A 71 6.13 -15.61 20.47
N THR A 72 6.43 -16.71 21.17
CA THR A 72 5.39 -17.60 21.73
C THR A 72 4.33 -16.80 22.52
N GLU A 73 4.74 -15.74 23.21
CA GLU A 73 3.87 -14.84 23.93
C GLU A 73 2.84 -14.14 23.02
N ARG A 74 3.24 -13.65 21.85
CA ARG A 74 2.34 -13.00 20.89
C ARG A 74 1.33 -14.00 20.30
N ILE A 75 1.79 -15.21 20.00
CA ILE A 75 0.92 -16.30 19.53
C ILE A 75 -0.13 -16.64 20.60
N GLU A 76 0.28 -16.77 21.87
CA GLU A 76 -0.65 -17.03 22.97
C GLU A 76 -1.65 -15.89 23.19
N ILE A 77 -1.22 -14.63 23.10
CA ILE A 77 -2.12 -13.47 23.19
C ILE A 77 -3.18 -13.54 22.09
N ARG A 78 -2.79 -13.84 20.86
CA ARG A 78 -3.72 -13.95 19.73
C ARG A 78 -4.72 -15.09 19.91
N LYS A 79 -4.26 -16.27 20.32
CA LYS A 79 -5.13 -17.44 20.58
C LYS A 79 -6.18 -17.18 21.66
N ASN A 80 -5.85 -16.34 22.62
CA ASN A 80 -6.75 -16.00 23.74
C ASN A 80 -7.51 -14.68 23.50
N PHE A 81 -7.32 -14.03 22.33
CA PHE A 81 -8.02 -12.79 22.02
C PHE A 81 -9.49 -13.07 21.67
N ASP A 82 -10.40 -12.50 22.47
CA ASP A 82 -11.83 -12.61 22.20
C ASP A 82 -12.28 -11.56 21.18
N VAL A 83 -12.41 -12.00 19.94
CA VAL A 83 -12.81 -11.13 18.81
C VAL A 83 -14.29 -10.76 18.85
N SER A 84 -15.12 -11.43 19.68
CA SER A 84 -16.56 -11.20 19.71
C SER A 84 -16.94 -9.77 20.13
N ASN A 85 -16.07 -9.11 20.89
CA ASN A 85 -16.26 -7.71 21.29
C ASN A 85 -16.01 -6.72 20.12
N TYR A 86 -15.44 -7.17 19.02
CA TYR A 86 -15.05 -6.35 17.85
C TYR A 86 -15.82 -6.77 16.60
N GLN A 87 -16.94 -7.48 16.74
CA GLN A 87 -17.85 -7.87 15.66
C GLN A 87 -19.00 -6.88 15.58
N TYR A 88 -19.23 -6.32 14.39
CA TYR A 88 -20.23 -5.29 14.16
C TYR A 88 -21.03 -5.58 12.91
N GLN A 89 -22.30 -5.19 12.92
CA GLN A 89 -23.13 -5.20 11.73
C GLN A 89 -22.56 -4.22 10.70
N TYR A 90 -22.67 -4.56 9.43
CA TYR A 90 -22.09 -3.81 8.34
C TYR A 90 -22.99 -3.79 7.10
N GLU A 91 -22.73 -2.83 6.24
CA GLU A 91 -23.34 -2.72 4.91
C GLU A 91 -22.29 -3.12 3.85
N ASN A 92 -22.66 -4.01 2.92
CA ASN A 92 -21.85 -4.24 1.72
C ASN A 92 -22.04 -3.05 0.77
N VAL A 93 -20.94 -2.44 0.39
CA VAL A 93 -20.95 -1.24 -0.46
C VAL A 93 -20.13 -1.45 -1.71
N SER A 94 -20.47 -0.68 -2.76
CA SER A 94 -19.68 -0.65 -3.99
C SER A 94 -19.66 0.76 -4.57
N PHE A 95 -18.53 1.13 -5.16
CA PHE A 95 -18.30 2.44 -5.77
C PHE A 95 -17.23 2.34 -6.86
N GLU A 96 -17.08 3.40 -7.66
CA GLU A 96 -16.04 3.48 -8.69
C GLU A 96 -14.86 4.35 -8.19
N PRO A 97 -13.64 4.14 -8.70
CA PRO A 97 -12.52 5.05 -8.49
C PRO A 97 -12.85 6.46 -9.03
N ARG A 98 -12.33 7.51 -8.39
CA ARG A 98 -12.55 8.88 -8.87
C ARG A 98 -12.03 9.08 -10.29
N GLY A 99 -12.91 9.52 -11.18
CA GLY A 99 -12.58 9.85 -12.57
C GLY A 99 -12.30 8.65 -13.47
N GLU A 100 -12.61 7.44 -13.03
CA GLU A 100 -12.53 6.22 -13.82
C GLU A 100 -13.87 5.49 -13.77
N SER A 101 -14.30 4.92 -14.89
CA SER A 101 -15.54 4.13 -14.99
C SER A 101 -15.22 2.70 -15.39
N GLY A 102 -16.11 1.77 -15.00
CA GLY A 102 -16.00 0.37 -15.36
C GLY A 102 -15.11 -0.46 -14.46
N ILE A 103 -14.65 0.09 -13.33
CA ILE A 103 -14.00 -0.61 -12.24
C ILE A 103 -14.90 -0.48 -11.02
N THR A 104 -15.33 -1.60 -10.45
CA THR A 104 -16.15 -1.62 -9.24
C THR A 104 -15.29 -2.02 -8.05
N LEU A 105 -15.19 -1.14 -7.08
CA LEU A 105 -14.57 -1.40 -5.79
C LEU A 105 -15.64 -1.88 -4.80
N ARG A 106 -15.28 -2.81 -3.91
CA ARG A 106 -16.23 -3.42 -2.98
C ARG A 106 -15.69 -3.37 -1.56
N GLY A 107 -16.56 -2.97 -0.63
CA GLY A 107 -16.17 -2.72 0.74
C GLY A 107 -17.25 -3.05 1.75
N TRP A 108 -16.90 -2.80 3.01
CA TRP A 108 -17.74 -2.90 4.19
C TRP A 108 -17.79 -1.57 4.91
N TYR A 109 -19.00 -1.06 5.09
CA TYR A 109 -19.25 0.14 5.86
C TYR A 109 -19.89 -0.24 7.20
N ILE A 110 -19.27 0.23 8.30
CA ILE A 110 -19.79 0.07 9.66
C ILE A 110 -20.21 1.46 10.14
N GLU A 111 -21.49 1.59 10.52
CA GLU A 111 -22.04 2.78 11.16
C GLU A 111 -22.40 2.46 12.59
N VAL A 112 -21.76 3.11 13.54
CA VAL A 112 -22.03 2.99 14.98
C VAL A 112 -22.79 4.20 15.51
N ASP A 113 -22.60 5.36 14.93
CA ASP A 113 -23.32 6.60 15.23
C ASP A 113 -23.42 7.44 13.94
N PRO A 114 -24.64 7.82 13.51
CA PRO A 114 -24.82 8.64 12.30
C PRO A 114 -24.20 10.05 12.38
N ASN A 115 -23.81 10.51 13.57
CA ASN A 115 -23.14 11.79 13.77
C ASN A 115 -21.63 11.66 14.00
N ALA A 116 -21.10 10.45 14.04
CA ALA A 116 -19.67 10.22 14.23
C ALA A 116 -18.88 10.45 12.94
N PRO A 117 -17.60 10.86 13.02
CA PRO A 117 -16.72 10.87 11.86
C PRO A 117 -16.50 9.47 11.31
N VAL A 118 -15.96 9.38 10.10
CA VAL A 118 -15.68 8.11 9.44
C VAL A 118 -14.21 8.00 9.04
N VAL A 119 -13.66 6.78 9.10
CA VAL A 119 -12.30 6.48 8.65
C VAL A 119 -12.34 5.49 7.48
N ILE A 120 -11.77 5.90 6.34
CA ILE A 120 -11.47 5.01 5.22
C ILE A 120 -10.23 4.21 5.57
N GLN A 121 -10.30 2.89 5.41
CA GLN A 121 -9.21 1.98 5.75
C GLN A 121 -8.71 1.22 4.54
N THR A 122 -7.39 1.17 4.37
CA THR A 122 -6.73 0.49 3.27
C THR A 122 -5.78 -0.59 3.77
N HIS A 123 -5.94 -1.79 3.22
CA HIS A 123 -5.09 -2.95 3.51
C HIS A 123 -3.70 -2.83 2.87
N GLY A 124 -2.77 -3.71 3.28
CA GLY A 124 -1.42 -3.78 2.75
C GLY A 124 -1.30 -4.47 1.39
N MET A 125 -0.07 -4.84 1.00
CA MET A 125 0.22 -5.52 -0.27
C MET A 125 -0.29 -6.96 -0.30
N PRO A 126 -0.60 -7.50 -1.52
CA PRO A 126 -1.25 -8.79 -1.71
C PRO A 126 -0.38 -10.00 -1.39
N GLN A 127 0.85 -9.82 -1.00
CA GLN A 127 1.67 -10.96 -0.60
C GLN A 127 0.95 -11.70 0.53
N ASN A 128 0.56 -12.94 0.24
CA ASN A 128 -0.22 -13.82 1.11
C ASN A 128 -1.73 -13.48 1.21
N GLY A 129 -2.30 -12.86 0.17
CA GLY A 129 -3.74 -12.67 0.07
C GLY A 129 -4.32 -11.65 1.03
N LYS A 130 -3.64 -10.54 1.25
CA LYS A 130 -4.16 -9.43 2.05
C LYS A 130 -5.24 -8.67 1.30
N CYS A 131 -6.36 -8.44 1.97
CA CYS A 131 -7.54 -7.74 1.47
C CYS A 131 -8.19 -6.98 2.62
N LYS A 132 -9.39 -6.41 2.40
CA LYS A 132 -10.15 -5.72 3.46
C LYS A 132 -10.32 -6.50 4.78
N PRO A 133 -10.38 -7.86 4.83
CA PRO A 133 -10.37 -8.57 6.11
C PRO A 133 -9.16 -8.32 7.01
N GLU A 134 -8.04 -7.87 6.47
CA GLU A 134 -6.88 -7.43 7.27
C GLU A 134 -7.23 -6.27 8.22
N MET A 135 -8.24 -5.48 7.86
CA MET A 135 -8.64 -4.28 8.59
C MET A 135 -9.71 -4.54 9.66
N LEU A 136 -10.18 -5.80 9.83
CA LEU A 136 -11.31 -6.11 10.73
C LEU A 136 -11.07 -5.71 12.18
N LEU A 137 -9.88 -5.99 12.72
CA LEU A 137 -9.54 -5.58 14.08
C LEU A 137 -9.52 -4.05 14.23
N MET A 138 -8.99 -3.35 13.24
CA MET A 138 -8.99 -1.88 13.23
C MET A 138 -10.42 -1.33 13.11
N GLN A 139 -11.28 -1.96 12.27
CA GLN A 139 -12.71 -1.59 12.20
C GLN A 139 -13.39 -1.77 13.56
N GLY A 140 -13.09 -2.88 14.25
CA GLY A 140 -13.61 -3.12 15.60
C GLY A 140 -13.16 -2.07 16.60
N TYR A 141 -11.90 -1.70 16.63
CA TYR A 141 -11.38 -0.63 17.51
C TYR A 141 -12.00 0.74 17.21
N LEU A 142 -12.18 1.08 15.94
CA LEU A 142 -12.83 2.34 15.57
C LEU A 142 -14.30 2.33 16.03
N ALA A 143 -15.02 1.22 15.82
CA ALA A 143 -16.39 1.08 16.24
C ALA A 143 -16.55 1.15 17.76
N GLU A 144 -15.66 0.51 18.54
CA GLU A 144 -15.62 0.61 20.01
C GLU A 144 -15.34 2.05 20.46
N ALA A 145 -14.53 2.81 19.70
CA ALA A 145 -14.27 4.21 19.95
C ALA A 145 -15.41 5.16 19.48
N GLY A 146 -16.50 4.61 18.93
CA GLY A 146 -17.62 5.39 18.41
C GLY A 146 -17.33 6.07 17.07
N ILE A 147 -16.45 5.52 16.27
CA ILE A 147 -16.05 6.05 14.94
C ILE A 147 -16.52 5.09 13.86
N ASN A 148 -17.19 5.64 12.85
CA ASN A 148 -17.63 4.88 11.67
C ASN A 148 -16.44 4.49 10.79
N SER A 149 -16.58 3.44 9.99
CA SER A 149 -15.48 3.00 9.15
C SER A 149 -15.93 2.44 7.79
N LEU A 150 -15.09 2.65 6.78
CA LEU A 150 -15.21 2.06 5.46
C LEU A 150 -13.91 1.32 5.13
N SER A 151 -13.94 -0.01 5.12
CA SER A 151 -12.85 -0.85 4.63
C SER A 151 -13.23 -1.44 3.28
N PHE A 152 -12.33 -1.40 2.30
CA PHE A 152 -12.61 -1.91 0.97
C PHE A 152 -11.38 -2.56 0.34
N ASP A 153 -11.61 -3.43 -0.63
CA ASP A 153 -10.54 -3.97 -1.45
C ASP A 153 -10.14 -2.96 -2.52
N LEU A 154 -8.87 -2.60 -2.58
CA LEU A 154 -8.33 -1.83 -3.72
C LEU A 154 -8.55 -2.60 -5.03
N ARG A 155 -8.45 -1.92 -6.18
CA ARG A 155 -8.41 -2.59 -7.48
C ARG A 155 -7.37 -3.71 -7.50
N ASN A 156 -7.63 -4.79 -8.21
CA ASN A 156 -6.77 -5.98 -8.29
C ASN A 156 -6.68 -6.82 -7.00
N TYR A 157 -7.57 -6.56 -6.02
CA TYR A 157 -7.62 -7.28 -4.74
C TYR A 157 -9.03 -7.77 -4.40
N GLY A 158 -9.08 -8.85 -3.65
CA GLY A 158 -10.30 -9.37 -3.02
C GLY A 158 -11.50 -9.47 -3.94
N ASN A 159 -12.56 -8.79 -3.55
CA ASN A 159 -13.81 -8.78 -4.31
C ASN A 159 -13.92 -7.61 -5.30
N SER A 160 -12.98 -6.67 -5.29
CA SER A 160 -12.93 -5.57 -6.25
C SER A 160 -12.51 -6.05 -7.64
N ASP A 161 -12.84 -5.26 -8.66
CA ASP A 161 -12.55 -5.65 -10.04
C ASP A 161 -11.04 -5.64 -10.31
N VAL A 162 -10.61 -6.55 -11.20
CA VAL A 162 -9.22 -6.67 -11.66
C VAL A 162 -9.08 -5.92 -12.97
N ASP A 163 -8.22 -4.90 -13.02
CA ASP A 163 -7.90 -4.12 -14.21
C ASP A 163 -6.53 -4.43 -14.81
N SER A 164 -5.68 -5.12 -14.05
CA SER A 164 -4.30 -5.43 -14.43
C SER A 164 -3.75 -6.65 -13.69
N ASP A 165 -2.79 -7.35 -14.31
CA ASP A 165 -1.98 -8.38 -13.63
C ASP A 165 -0.94 -7.77 -12.66
N TYR A 166 -0.84 -6.45 -12.59
CA TYR A 166 0.14 -5.74 -11.79
C TYR A 166 -0.49 -4.57 -11.03
N ILE A 167 -0.06 -4.40 -9.78
CA ILE A 167 -0.42 -3.23 -8.96
C ILE A 167 0.50 -2.06 -9.29
N SER A 168 0.07 -0.84 -9.00
CA SER A 168 0.81 0.38 -9.30
C SER A 168 1.43 1.06 -8.09
N ILE A 169 1.36 0.42 -6.91
CA ILE A 169 1.94 0.90 -5.64
C ILE A 169 1.45 2.33 -5.30
N GLY A 170 0.15 2.53 -5.35
CA GLY A 170 -0.48 3.81 -5.05
C GLY A 170 -0.65 4.75 -6.24
N GLN A 171 -0.01 4.51 -7.40
CA GLN A 171 -0.06 5.44 -8.54
C GLN A 171 -1.40 5.46 -9.29
N LYS A 172 -2.20 4.39 -9.17
CA LYS A 172 -3.60 4.33 -9.59
C LYS A 172 -4.53 4.18 -8.39
N GLU A 173 -4.10 3.43 -7.39
CA GLU A 173 -4.88 3.07 -6.21
C GLU A 173 -5.28 4.30 -5.37
N TYR A 174 -4.58 5.44 -5.47
CA TYR A 174 -5.02 6.68 -4.83
C TYR A 174 -6.41 7.14 -5.30
N LYS A 175 -6.78 6.83 -6.56
CA LYS A 175 -8.12 7.14 -7.08
C LYS A 175 -9.21 6.25 -6.48
N ASP A 176 -8.85 5.04 -6.05
CA ASP A 176 -9.75 4.13 -5.33
C ASP A 176 -10.15 4.76 -3.99
N LEU A 177 -9.17 5.30 -3.26
CA LEU A 177 -9.41 6.00 -2.01
C LEU A 177 -10.21 7.30 -2.21
N LEU A 178 -9.94 8.02 -3.29
CA LEU A 178 -10.73 9.21 -3.64
C LEU A 178 -12.17 8.82 -4.04
N GLY A 179 -12.38 7.67 -4.69
CA GLY A 179 -13.71 7.12 -4.97
C GLY A 179 -14.45 6.74 -3.68
N ALA A 180 -13.76 6.15 -2.69
CA ALA A 180 -14.32 5.88 -1.37
C ALA A 180 -14.74 7.18 -0.65
N TYR A 181 -13.91 8.22 -0.73
CA TYR A 181 -14.25 9.55 -0.21
C TYR A 181 -15.50 10.11 -0.90
N ASP A 182 -15.54 10.11 -2.22
CA ASP A 182 -16.67 10.62 -3.00
C ASP A 182 -17.97 9.88 -2.64
N TRP A 183 -17.91 8.56 -2.46
CA TRP A 183 -19.04 7.74 -2.03
C TRP A 183 -19.55 8.16 -0.64
N LEU A 184 -18.65 8.38 0.32
CA LEU A 184 -19.02 8.84 1.67
C LEU A 184 -19.68 10.22 1.64
N ILE A 185 -19.20 11.14 0.81
CA ILE A 185 -19.78 12.49 0.66
C ILE A 185 -21.16 12.40 -0.01
N SER A 186 -21.30 11.62 -1.09
CA SER A 186 -22.53 11.59 -1.88
C SER A 186 -23.62 10.71 -1.27
N GLU A 187 -23.28 9.50 -0.81
CA GLU A 187 -24.26 8.51 -0.36
C GLU A 187 -24.49 8.54 1.16
N LYS A 188 -23.47 8.84 1.93
CA LYS A 188 -23.54 8.91 3.41
C LYS A 188 -23.61 10.33 3.95
N GLN A 189 -23.47 11.35 3.06
CA GLN A 189 -23.62 12.77 3.36
C GLN A 189 -22.65 13.31 4.43
N TYR A 190 -21.46 12.73 4.52
CA TYR A 190 -20.39 13.30 5.35
C TYR A 190 -19.96 14.66 4.81
N SER A 191 -19.60 15.56 5.71
CA SER A 191 -19.01 16.84 5.35
C SER A 191 -17.49 16.75 5.18
N PRO A 192 -16.88 17.61 4.35
CA PRO A 192 -15.42 17.76 4.34
C PRO A 192 -14.89 17.98 5.76
N GLY A 193 -13.79 17.26 6.10
CA GLY A 193 -13.19 17.29 7.43
C GLY A 193 -13.68 16.19 8.38
N GLU A 194 -14.83 15.54 8.10
CA GLU A 194 -15.34 14.42 8.92
C GLU A 194 -14.83 13.07 8.44
N VAL A 195 -14.11 13.02 7.32
CA VAL A 195 -13.53 11.80 6.74
C VAL A 195 -12.04 11.76 7.01
N GLY A 196 -11.58 10.75 7.76
CA GLY A 196 -10.17 10.42 7.93
C GLY A 196 -9.76 9.26 7.01
N MET A 197 -8.45 9.04 6.88
CA MET A 197 -7.88 7.86 6.20
C MET A 197 -6.85 7.16 7.06
N THR A 198 -6.82 5.83 6.99
CA THR A 198 -5.70 5.02 7.50
C THR A 198 -5.25 4.00 6.46
N ALA A 199 -3.96 3.77 6.39
CA ALA A 199 -3.38 2.79 5.48
C ALA A 199 -2.17 2.11 6.11
N ILE A 200 -2.10 0.79 5.91
CA ILE A 200 -0.99 -0.04 6.37
C ILE A 200 -0.09 -0.40 5.18
N SER A 201 1.22 -0.40 5.35
CA SER A 201 2.19 -0.90 4.37
C SER A 201 2.08 -0.20 2.99
N LEU A 202 1.08 -0.50 2.16
CA LEU A 202 0.82 0.11 0.85
C LEU A 202 0.26 1.56 0.95
N GLY A 203 0.57 2.28 2.02
CA GLY A 203 -0.02 3.58 2.35
C GLY A 203 0.33 4.76 1.43
N GLY A 204 1.21 4.58 0.44
CA GLY A 204 1.58 5.66 -0.48
C GLY A 204 0.38 6.24 -1.25
N GLY A 205 -0.57 5.39 -1.65
CA GLY A 205 -1.82 5.84 -2.29
C GLY A 205 -2.67 6.72 -1.37
N ALA A 206 -2.75 6.38 -0.07
CA ALA A 206 -3.48 7.19 0.90
C ALA A 206 -2.84 8.57 1.12
N ALA A 207 -1.50 8.63 1.16
CA ALA A 207 -0.78 9.89 1.25
C ALA A 207 -1.06 10.78 0.01
N ILE A 208 -1.02 10.20 -1.20
CA ILE A 208 -1.34 10.93 -2.44
C ILE A 208 -2.80 11.41 -2.43
N ALA A 209 -3.76 10.55 -2.03
CA ALA A 209 -5.17 10.92 -1.94
C ALA A 209 -5.39 12.05 -0.93
N PHE A 210 -4.73 11.99 0.22
CA PHE A 210 -4.78 13.05 1.24
C PHE A 210 -4.23 14.38 0.74
N ALA A 211 -3.16 14.36 -0.08
CA ALA A 211 -2.62 15.58 -0.68
C ALA A 211 -3.59 16.22 -1.69
N ASP A 212 -4.28 15.38 -2.50
CA ASP A 212 -5.15 15.81 -3.58
C ASP A 212 -6.55 16.27 -3.09
N GLU A 213 -6.99 15.79 -1.93
CA GLU A 213 -8.33 16.05 -1.41
C GLU A 213 -8.27 16.80 -0.06
N PRO A 214 -8.41 18.12 -0.07
CA PRO A 214 -8.41 18.91 1.17
C PRO A 214 -9.57 18.59 2.13
N GLY A 215 -10.61 17.95 1.64
CA GLY A 215 -11.76 17.51 2.45
C GLY A 215 -11.46 16.31 3.34
N ILE A 216 -10.34 15.60 3.13
CA ILE A 216 -9.89 14.55 4.05
C ILE A 216 -9.28 15.21 5.28
N GLY A 217 -9.92 15.02 6.45
CA GLY A 217 -9.61 15.74 7.68
C GLY A 217 -8.37 15.25 8.43
N ALA A 218 -8.00 13.98 8.29
CA ALA A 218 -6.87 13.38 8.99
C ALA A 218 -6.28 12.19 8.23
N LEU A 219 -5.00 11.90 8.48
CA LEU A 219 -4.31 10.74 7.89
C LEU A 219 -3.53 9.98 8.95
N TRP A 220 -3.67 8.65 8.98
CA TRP A 220 -2.82 7.75 9.75
C TRP A 220 -2.13 6.76 8.82
N LEU A 221 -0.80 6.74 8.86
CA LEU A 221 0.05 5.84 8.07
C LEU A 221 0.79 4.90 9.02
N ASP A 222 0.56 3.58 8.86
CA ASP A 222 1.25 2.55 9.62
C ASP A 222 2.23 1.79 8.74
N SER A 223 3.52 1.89 9.07
CA SER A 223 4.62 1.21 8.34
C SER A 223 4.54 1.38 6.82
N ALA A 224 4.17 2.60 6.37
CA ALA A 224 3.76 2.87 5.00
C ALA A 224 4.94 3.00 4.03
N VAL A 225 4.78 2.45 2.82
CA VAL A 225 5.70 2.67 1.68
C VAL A 225 5.48 4.06 1.11
N LEU A 226 6.38 5.00 1.43
CA LEU A 226 6.30 6.40 1.02
C LEU A 226 7.36 6.78 -0.04
N ASP A 227 8.29 5.88 -0.32
CA ASP A 227 9.30 5.97 -1.39
C ASP A 227 9.46 4.59 -2.03
N PHE A 228 8.86 4.42 -3.22
CA PHE A 228 8.87 3.13 -3.88
C PHE A 228 10.27 2.67 -4.33
N PRO A 229 11.11 3.50 -4.95
CA PRO A 229 12.51 3.14 -5.23
C PRO A 229 13.28 2.66 -4.00
N LEU A 230 13.06 3.29 -2.85
CA LEU A 230 13.72 2.92 -1.59
C LEU A 230 13.29 1.55 -1.10
N VAL A 231 11.97 1.24 -1.09
CA VAL A 231 11.51 -0.09 -0.63
C VAL A 231 12.02 -1.20 -1.55
N ILE A 232 12.06 -1.02 -2.87
CA ILE A 232 12.64 -2.00 -3.79
C ILE A 232 14.14 -2.21 -3.53
N LYS A 233 14.87 -1.13 -3.29
CA LYS A 233 16.29 -1.20 -2.93
C LYS A 233 16.51 -2.01 -1.65
N ASN A 234 15.76 -1.70 -0.60
CA ASN A 234 15.85 -2.38 0.68
C ASN A 234 15.46 -3.86 0.57
N GLU A 235 14.43 -4.18 -0.18
CA GLU A 235 13.98 -5.56 -0.38
C GLU A 235 15.03 -6.37 -1.17
N LEU A 236 15.66 -5.80 -2.18
CA LEU A 236 16.76 -6.45 -2.89
C LEU A 236 17.96 -6.74 -1.97
N GLU A 237 18.36 -5.77 -1.15
CA GLU A 237 19.44 -5.92 -0.18
C GLU A 237 19.10 -7.00 0.87
N ARG A 238 17.85 -7.04 1.37
CA ARG A 238 17.35 -8.06 2.29
C ARG A 238 17.42 -9.46 1.68
N LEU A 239 17.15 -9.59 0.39
CA LEU A 239 17.22 -10.85 -0.35
C LEU A 239 18.65 -11.20 -0.81
N GLY A 240 19.65 -10.38 -0.49
CA GLY A 240 21.05 -10.60 -0.89
C GLY A 240 21.36 -10.22 -2.34
N PHE A 241 20.51 -9.45 -2.99
CA PHE A 241 20.73 -8.94 -4.34
C PHE A 241 21.32 -7.52 -4.34
N PRO A 242 22.13 -7.17 -5.34
CA PRO A 242 22.64 -5.82 -5.47
C PRO A 242 21.53 -4.78 -5.67
N SER A 243 21.54 -3.73 -4.86
CA SER A 243 20.52 -2.67 -4.87
C SER A 243 20.43 -1.88 -6.17
N PHE A 244 21.50 -1.88 -7.02
CA PHE A 244 21.42 -1.22 -8.32
C PHE A 244 20.40 -1.85 -9.29
N PHE A 245 19.90 -3.04 -9.02
CA PHE A 245 18.79 -3.65 -9.75
C PHE A 245 17.43 -3.00 -9.48
N ALA A 246 17.32 -2.15 -8.45
CA ALA A 246 16.10 -1.39 -8.19
C ALA A 246 15.69 -0.49 -9.38
N GLY A 247 16.66 0.18 -10.01
CA GLY A 247 16.38 1.05 -11.15
C GLY A 247 15.69 0.34 -12.33
N PRO A 248 16.25 -0.79 -12.84
CA PRO A 248 15.56 -1.65 -13.80
C PRO A 248 14.18 -2.10 -13.33
N GLY A 249 14.06 -2.56 -12.08
CA GLY A 249 12.80 -3.04 -11.49
C GLY A 249 11.71 -1.97 -11.51
N VAL A 250 12.00 -0.77 -11.03
CA VAL A 250 11.07 0.37 -11.02
C VAL A 250 10.61 0.74 -12.43
N ARG A 251 11.55 0.84 -13.39
CA ARG A 251 11.22 1.25 -14.76
C ARG A 251 10.39 0.21 -15.51
N VAL A 252 10.81 -1.06 -15.45
CA VAL A 252 10.08 -2.15 -16.11
C VAL A 252 8.75 -2.38 -15.40
N GLY A 253 8.72 -2.27 -14.06
CA GLY A 253 7.47 -2.30 -13.28
C GLY A 253 6.47 -1.25 -13.74
N GLY A 254 6.93 -0.03 -14.01
CA GLY A 254 6.06 1.01 -14.58
C GLY A 254 5.48 0.65 -15.94
N TRP A 255 6.24 0.00 -16.81
CA TRP A 255 5.72 -0.49 -18.09
C TRP A 255 4.67 -1.59 -17.90
N LEU A 256 4.90 -2.52 -16.96
CA LEU A 256 3.96 -3.60 -16.65
C LEU A 256 2.66 -3.07 -16.02
N ALA A 257 2.77 -2.13 -15.08
CA ALA A 257 1.62 -1.49 -14.42
C ALA A 257 0.88 -0.48 -15.30
N GLY A 258 1.47 -0.09 -16.46
CA GLY A 258 0.89 0.90 -17.38
C GLY A 258 0.91 2.33 -16.83
N VAL A 259 1.75 2.62 -15.82
CA VAL A 259 1.96 3.93 -15.22
C VAL A 259 3.36 4.02 -14.64
N SER A 260 3.98 5.20 -14.62
CA SER A 260 5.27 5.36 -13.92
C SER A 260 5.09 5.15 -12.42
N LEU A 261 5.82 4.21 -11.83
CA LEU A 261 5.75 3.93 -10.38
C LEU A 261 6.33 5.05 -9.50
N THR A 262 6.79 6.14 -10.13
CA THR A 262 7.32 7.35 -9.50
C THR A 262 6.71 8.61 -10.09
N GLU A 263 5.54 8.52 -10.70
CA GLU A 263 4.84 9.67 -11.29
C GLU A 263 4.42 10.66 -10.20
N ARG A 264 3.90 10.13 -9.11
CA ARG A 264 3.50 10.86 -7.92
C ARG A 264 4.36 10.44 -6.73
N SER A 265 4.79 11.39 -5.93
CA SER A 265 5.54 11.10 -4.71
C SER A 265 4.61 11.16 -3.48
N PRO A 266 4.45 10.05 -2.73
CA PRO A 266 3.74 10.13 -1.46
C PRO A 266 4.33 11.16 -0.49
N LEU A 267 5.63 11.44 -0.59
CA LEU A 267 6.32 12.42 0.23
C LEU A 267 5.89 13.87 -0.06
N GLU A 268 5.29 14.15 -1.25
CA GLU A 268 4.70 15.46 -1.55
C GLU A 268 3.46 15.74 -0.69
N ALA A 269 2.81 14.69 -0.17
CA ALA A 269 1.68 14.84 0.74
C ALA A 269 2.07 15.58 2.03
N ALA A 270 3.31 15.43 2.49
CA ALA A 270 3.80 16.14 3.65
C ALA A 270 3.86 17.66 3.43
N GLU A 271 4.07 18.09 2.17
CA GLU A 271 4.12 19.51 1.80
C GLU A 271 2.71 20.12 1.64
N ASN A 272 1.71 19.26 1.37
CA ASN A 272 0.31 19.65 1.12
C ASN A 272 -0.63 19.34 2.30
N ALA A 273 -0.11 18.91 3.44
CA ALA A 273 -0.92 18.54 4.61
C ALA A 273 -1.65 19.76 5.22
N GLY A 274 -1.02 20.93 5.20
CA GLY A 274 -1.53 22.12 5.90
C GLY A 274 -1.64 21.84 7.40
N ASP A 275 -2.70 22.31 8.04
CA ASP A 275 -2.96 22.10 9.48
C ASP A 275 -3.61 20.73 9.78
N ARG A 276 -3.90 19.91 8.77
CA ARG A 276 -4.55 18.62 8.96
C ARG A 276 -3.62 17.65 9.69
N PRO A 277 -4.11 16.98 10.76
CA PRO A 277 -3.28 16.08 11.53
C PRO A 277 -2.87 14.83 10.75
N VAL A 278 -1.60 14.48 10.86
CA VAL A 278 -1.05 13.22 10.38
C VAL A 278 -0.46 12.44 11.54
N PHE A 279 -0.82 11.17 11.64
CA PHE A 279 -0.26 10.24 12.60
C PHE A 279 0.58 9.19 11.87
N LEU A 280 1.82 8.99 12.32
CA LEU A 280 2.73 7.99 11.78
C LEU A 280 3.04 6.96 12.85
N THR A 281 2.80 5.68 12.54
CA THR A 281 3.25 4.55 13.35
C THR A 281 4.22 3.70 12.56
N HIS A 282 5.28 3.19 13.21
CA HIS A 282 6.28 2.34 12.56
C HIS A 282 7.05 1.50 13.57
N GLY A 283 7.28 0.22 13.26
CA GLY A 283 8.20 -0.61 13.99
C GLY A 283 9.64 -0.25 13.67
N LYS A 284 10.47 0.01 14.70
CA LYS A 284 11.88 0.42 14.47
C LYS A 284 12.75 -0.67 13.84
N GLU A 285 12.36 -1.92 13.99
CA GLU A 285 13.07 -3.08 13.45
C GLU A 285 12.34 -3.68 12.23
N ASP A 286 11.56 -2.86 11.51
CA ASP A 286 10.84 -3.31 10.32
C ASP A 286 11.83 -3.72 9.21
N PRO A 287 11.87 -5.02 8.85
CA PRO A 287 12.82 -5.53 7.87
C PRO A 287 12.34 -5.35 6.42
N ARG A 288 11.09 -4.96 6.22
CA ARG A 288 10.47 -4.80 4.89
C ARG A 288 10.36 -3.36 4.45
N VAL A 289 9.72 -2.56 5.28
CA VAL A 289 9.59 -1.12 5.06
C VAL A 289 10.45 -0.42 6.08
N SER A 290 11.62 0.04 5.68
CA SER A 290 12.53 0.73 6.58
C SER A 290 11.85 1.92 7.26
N ILE A 291 12.05 2.09 8.56
CA ILE A 291 11.58 3.26 9.31
C ILE A 291 11.96 4.61 8.65
N GLN A 292 12.97 4.61 7.80
CA GLN A 292 13.38 5.79 7.03
C GLN A 292 12.24 6.38 6.21
N HIS A 293 11.26 5.57 5.75
CA HIS A 293 10.08 6.07 5.05
C HIS A 293 9.30 7.07 5.93
N SER A 294 8.95 6.65 7.15
CA SER A 294 8.21 7.50 8.09
C SER A 294 9.05 8.67 8.60
N GLN A 295 10.34 8.46 8.88
CA GLN A 295 11.24 9.53 9.34
C GLN A 295 11.41 10.62 8.28
N THR A 296 11.60 10.25 7.00
CA THR A 296 11.69 11.23 5.90
C THR A 296 10.39 12.01 5.73
N PHE A 297 9.25 11.35 5.90
CA PHE A 297 7.95 12.01 5.82
C PHE A 297 7.75 12.98 7.01
N GLU A 298 8.07 12.55 8.23
CA GLU A 298 8.05 13.36 9.44
C GLU A 298 8.92 14.62 9.30
N GLU A 299 10.17 14.45 8.84
CA GLU A 299 11.10 15.57 8.60
C GLU A 299 10.51 16.61 7.63
N ARG A 300 9.84 16.15 6.56
CA ARG A 300 9.16 17.04 5.60
C ARG A 300 7.96 17.74 6.23
N MET A 301 7.15 17.02 7.01
CA MET A 301 6.02 17.61 7.76
C MET A 301 6.50 18.73 8.67
N ILE A 302 7.53 18.45 9.48
CA ILE A 302 8.11 19.43 10.43
C ILE A 302 8.70 20.63 9.67
N SER A 303 9.38 20.40 8.55
CA SER A 303 9.98 21.50 7.76
C SER A 303 8.95 22.42 7.09
N ASN A 304 7.70 21.97 6.98
CA ASN A 304 6.56 22.73 6.46
C ASN A 304 5.60 23.21 7.55
N ASP A 305 6.03 23.20 8.83
CA ASP A 305 5.22 23.57 10.00
C ASP A 305 3.87 22.82 10.06
N ALA A 306 3.81 21.61 9.52
CA ALA A 306 2.59 20.80 9.45
C ALA A 306 2.39 19.97 10.73
N ASN A 307 1.13 19.60 11.00
CA ASN A 307 0.73 18.90 12.22
C ASN A 307 1.01 17.39 12.10
N VAL A 308 2.10 16.91 12.68
CA VAL A 308 2.49 15.50 12.70
C VAL A 308 2.69 14.98 14.12
N THR A 309 2.20 13.78 14.37
CA THR A 309 2.46 12.99 15.58
C THR A 309 3.04 11.65 15.17
N THR A 310 4.05 11.17 15.88
CA THR A 310 4.72 9.90 15.57
C THR A 310 4.75 8.98 16.77
N TRP A 311 4.65 7.68 16.48
CA TRP A 311 4.85 6.62 17.46
C TRP A 311 5.70 5.51 16.84
N TYR A 312 6.99 5.54 17.15
CA TYR A 312 7.96 4.55 16.70
C TYR A 312 8.16 3.48 17.77
N VAL A 313 7.79 2.25 17.47
CA VAL A 313 7.71 1.16 18.44
C VAL A 313 9.02 0.38 18.44
N GLU A 314 9.69 0.33 19.61
CA GLU A 314 10.92 -0.45 19.80
C GLU A 314 10.66 -1.94 19.65
N GLN A 315 11.65 -2.67 19.13
CA GLN A 315 11.63 -4.13 19.00
C GLN A 315 10.36 -4.66 18.29
N ARG A 316 9.87 -3.92 17.29
CA ARG A 316 8.74 -4.30 16.45
C ARG A 316 9.14 -4.26 14.97
N GLY A 317 8.72 -5.28 14.25
CA GLY A 317 8.83 -5.39 12.80
C GLY A 317 7.64 -4.73 12.09
N HIS A 318 7.38 -5.27 10.89
CA HIS A 318 6.33 -4.80 9.98
C HIS A 318 4.92 -5.14 10.48
#